data_aae80e20f93b42579d94876fa717d447
#
_entry.id   aae80e20f93b42579d94876fa717d447
#
_cell.length_a   1.000
_cell.length_b   1.000
_cell.length_c   1.000
_cell.angle_alpha   90.00
_cell.angle_beta   90.00
_cell.angle_gamma   90.00
#
_symmetry.space_group_name_H-M   'P 1'
#
loop_
_entity.id
_entity.type
_entity.pdbx_description
1 polymer ?
#
loop_
_entity_poly.entity_id
_entity_poly.type
_entity_poly.pdbx_seq_one_letter_code
_entity_poly.pdbx_strand_id
1 'polypeptide(L)'
;MTIKNISISCFRCFSNLDLEFSDLNNFFFGSNGSGKTSVLEALYFCSTGRSFKSSNKNLCIQNKQNSFQLKLETSNRNRIKILKTVNKSIYCEIDGQKASSVELFKALPSTLLDSKTFSMFI
;
A
#
# COMPACT_ATOMS: atom_id res chain seq x y z
N MET A 1 6.70 -14.54 6.53
CA MET A 1 5.64 -13.52 6.71
C MET A 1 5.05 -13.17 5.35
N THR A 2 3.74 -13.12 5.28
CA THR A 2 3.03 -12.78 4.05
C THR A 2 1.97 -11.71 4.33
N ILE A 3 1.47 -11.09 3.27
CA ILE A 3 0.35 -10.15 3.38
C ILE A 3 -0.94 -10.95 3.36
N LYS A 4 -1.80 -10.73 4.35
CA LYS A 4 -3.07 -11.41 4.43
C LYS A 4 -4.17 -10.67 3.69
N ASN A 5 -4.28 -9.37 3.91
CA ASN A 5 -5.26 -8.55 3.20
C ASN A 5 -4.82 -7.08 3.18
N ILE A 6 -5.46 -6.31 2.31
CA ILE A 6 -5.30 -4.87 2.26
C ILE A 6 -6.65 -4.22 1.94
N SER A 7 -6.94 -3.11 2.62
CA SER A 7 -8.09 -2.26 2.34
C SER A 7 -7.59 -0.90 1.88
N ILE A 8 -8.06 -0.47 0.72
CA ILE A 8 -7.63 0.76 0.07
C ILE A 8 -8.81 1.71 -0.03
N SER A 9 -8.67 2.93 0.45
CA SER A 9 -9.74 3.93 0.43
C SER A 9 -9.24 5.23 -0.17
N CYS A 10 -9.93 5.72 -1.21
CA CYS A 10 -9.66 7.02 -1.85
C CYS A 10 -8.23 7.17 -2.34
N PHE A 11 -7.66 6.09 -2.87
CA PHE A 11 -6.28 6.03 -3.34
C PHE A 11 -6.28 5.81 -4.85
N ARG A 12 -5.70 6.76 -5.58
CA ARG A 12 -5.67 6.72 -7.05
C ARG A 12 -7.07 6.51 -7.62
N CYS A 13 -7.29 5.44 -8.38
CA CYS A 13 -8.59 5.16 -9.00
C CYS A 13 -9.57 4.45 -8.07
N PHE A 14 -9.13 4.07 -6.87
CA PHE A 14 -9.95 3.27 -5.97
C PHE A 14 -10.66 4.12 -4.92
N SER A 15 -11.99 4.09 -4.92
CA SER A 15 -12.78 4.66 -3.83
C SER A 15 -12.74 3.75 -2.62
N ASN A 16 -13.00 2.47 -2.83
CA ASN A 16 -12.89 1.42 -1.82
C ASN A 16 -12.54 0.11 -2.50
N LEU A 17 -11.51 -0.54 -2.01
CA LEU A 17 -11.08 -1.83 -2.53
C LEU A 17 -10.54 -2.67 -1.38
N ASP A 18 -11.11 -3.86 -1.21
CA ASP A 18 -10.62 -4.83 -0.23
C ASP A 18 -10.12 -6.05 -0.97
N LEU A 19 -8.88 -6.44 -0.69
CA LEU A 19 -8.24 -7.59 -1.31
C LEU A 19 -7.76 -8.55 -0.25
N GLU A 20 -8.02 -9.84 -0.46
CA GLU A 20 -7.45 -10.91 0.35
C GLU A 20 -6.42 -11.66 -0.48
N PHE A 21 -5.34 -12.08 0.14
CA PHE A 21 -4.26 -12.77 -0.53
C PHE A 21 -4.15 -14.21 0.00
N SER A 22 -3.84 -15.13 -0.90
CA SER A 22 -3.58 -16.51 -0.51
C SER A 22 -2.14 -16.64 -0.01
N ASP A 23 -1.88 -17.70 0.77
CA ASP A 23 -0.54 -17.96 1.29
C ASP A 23 0.44 -18.45 0.23
N LEU A 24 -0.06 -18.89 -0.92
CA LEU A 24 0.79 -19.47 -1.96
C LEU A 24 1.29 -18.42 -2.94
N ASN A 25 0.46 -18.06 -3.90
CA ASN A 25 0.83 -17.10 -4.93
C ASN A 25 -0.33 -16.18 -5.21
N ASN A 26 -0.03 -14.89 -5.35
CA ASN A 26 -1.03 -13.90 -5.71
C ASN A 26 -0.60 -13.26 -7.01
N PHE A 27 -1.47 -13.35 -8.03
CA PHE A 27 -1.21 -12.79 -9.35
C PHE A 27 -2.28 -11.77 -9.67
N PHE A 28 -1.85 -10.64 -10.21
CA PHE A 28 -2.75 -9.59 -10.66
C PHE A 28 -2.82 -9.66 -12.18
N PHE A 29 -4.00 -9.99 -12.71
CA PHE A 29 -4.24 -10.11 -14.13
C PHE A 29 -5.04 -8.92 -14.63
N GLY A 30 -4.85 -8.57 -15.88
CA GLY A 30 -5.55 -7.48 -16.51
C GLY A 30 -4.61 -6.64 -17.35
N SER A 31 -5.16 -5.69 -18.09
CA SER A 31 -4.36 -4.76 -18.88
C SER A 31 -3.67 -3.74 -17.98
N ASN A 32 -2.60 -3.13 -18.50
CA ASN A 32 -2.02 -1.97 -17.86
C ASN A 32 -3.10 -0.90 -17.79
N GLY A 33 -3.27 -0.26 -16.66
CA GLY A 33 -4.34 0.70 -16.45
C GLY A 33 -5.56 0.13 -15.75
N SER A 34 -5.59 -1.17 -15.46
CA SER A 34 -6.69 -1.79 -14.71
C SER A 34 -6.50 -1.67 -13.19
N GLY A 35 -5.57 -0.85 -12.73
CA GLY A 35 -5.34 -0.64 -11.30
C GLY A 35 -4.24 -1.51 -10.71
N LYS A 36 -3.60 -2.39 -11.47
CA LYS A 36 -2.55 -3.27 -10.96
C LYS A 36 -1.40 -2.48 -10.34
N THR A 37 -0.92 -1.47 -11.06
CA THR A 37 0.18 -0.63 -10.58
C THR A 37 -0.20 0.12 -9.32
N SER A 38 -1.45 0.57 -9.24
CA SER A 38 -1.93 1.29 -8.05
C SER A 38 -2.03 0.37 -6.83
N VAL A 39 -2.38 -0.90 -7.01
CA VAL A 39 -2.38 -1.87 -5.92
C VAL A 39 -0.94 -2.09 -5.43
N LEU A 40 0.00 -2.27 -6.36
CA LEU A 40 1.42 -2.44 -6.00
C LEU A 40 1.96 -1.20 -5.29
N GLU A 41 1.57 -0.02 -5.74
CA GLU A 41 1.95 1.23 -5.10
C GLU A 41 1.42 1.29 -3.66
N ALA A 42 0.17 0.88 -3.44
CA ALA A 42 -0.41 0.84 -2.10
C ALA A 42 0.36 -0.12 -1.19
N LEU A 43 0.72 -1.30 -1.69
CA LEU A 43 1.53 -2.25 -0.94
C LEU A 43 2.90 -1.66 -0.61
N TYR A 44 3.51 -0.97 -1.56
CA TYR A 44 4.80 -0.32 -1.35
C TYR A 44 4.72 0.78 -0.28
N PHE A 45 3.62 1.53 -0.26
CA PHE A 45 3.38 2.52 0.80
C PHE A 45 3.38 1.86 2.18
N CYS A 46 2.74 0.71 2.29
CA CYS A 46 2.67 0.01 3.58
C CYS A 46 4.04 -0.49 4.04
N SER A 47 4.96 -0.69 3.10
CA SER A 47 6.31 -1.15 3.40
C SER A 47 7.27 0.01 3.69
N THR A 48 7.10 1.16 3.04
CA THR A 48 8.11 2.23 3.06
C THR A 48 7.59 3.58 3.51
N GLY A 49 6.28 3.78 3.49
CA GLY A 49 5.69 5.10 3.77
C GLY A 49 5.82 6.08 2.61
N ARG A 50 6.12 5.59 1.40
CA ARG A 50 6.26 6.47 0.22
C ARG A 50 5.81 5.76 -1.05
N SER A 51 5.60 6.57 -2.11
CA SER A 51 5.27 6.07 -3.45
C SER A 51 6.55 5.79 -4.23
N PHE A 52 6.54 4.72 -5.04
CA PHE A 52 7.63 4.49 -6.00
C PHE A 52 7.41 5.28 -7.30
N LYS A 53 6.23 5.87 -7.49
CA LYS A 53 5.90 6.61 -8.71
C LYS A 53 6.09 8.11 -8.57
N SER A 54 5.94 8.67 -7.38
CA SER A 54 5.98 10.12 -7.18
C SER A 54 6.47 10.49 -5.79
N SER A 55 7.28 11.55 -5.71
CA SER A 55 7.66 12.14 -4.43
C SER A 55 6.53 12.98 -3.85
N ASN A 56 5.59 13.43 -4.65
CA ASN A 56 4.44 14.19 -4.18
C ASN A 56 3.30 13.24 -3.83
N LYS A 57 3.14 12.94 -2.55
CA LYS A 57 2.15 11.99 -2.06
C LYS A 57 0.71 12.48 -2.24
N ASN A 58 0.50 13.79 -2.42
CA ASN A 58 -0.83 14.31 -2.70
C ASN A 58 -1.41 13.75 -4.00
N LEU A 59 -0.54 13.39 -4.96
CA LEU A 59 -0.96 12.82 -6.23
C LEU A 59 -1.58 11.42 -6.08
N CYS A 60 -1.36 10.77 -4.94
CA CYS A 60 -1.94 9.47 -4.67
C CYS A 60 -3.36 9.55 -4.12
N ILE A 61 -3.77 10.72 -3.64
CA ILE A 61 -5.13 10.93 -3.15
C ILE A 61 -6.08 10.94 -4.33
N GLN A 62 -7.18 10.19 -4.23
CA GLN A 62 -8.17 10.14 -5.29
C GLN A 62 -8.71 11.55 -5.59
N ASN A 63 -8.95 11.83 -6.86
CA ASN A 63 -9.45 13.13 -7.30
C ASN A 63 -10.73 13.51 -6.54
N LYS A 64 -10.81 14.77 -6.11
CA LYS A 64 -11.95 15.34 -5.33
C LYS A 64 -12.03 14.84 -3.89
N GLN A 65 -11.04 14.06 -3.43
CA GLN A 65 -10.98 13.62 -2.04
C GLN A 65 -9.88 14.39 -1.30
N ASN A 66 -9.97 14.40 0.03
CA ASN A 66 -9.02 15.12 0.88
C ASN A 66 -7.93 14.22 1.48
N SER A 67 -8.12 12.93 1.42
CA SER A 67 -7.17 11.99 2.03
C SER A 67 -7.33 10.61 1.41
N PHE A 68 -6.30 9.78 1.58
CA PHE A 68 -6.43 8.35 1.34
C PHE A 68 -6.05 7.58 2.59
N GLN A 69 -6.50 6.35 2.67
CA GLN A 69 -6.20 5.48 3.78
C GLN A 69 -5.91 4.07 3.27
N LEU A 70 -4.86 3.47 3.79
CA LEU A 70 -4.51 2.09 3.50
C LEU A 70 -4.46 1.34 4.83
N LYS A 71 -5.05 0.14 4.86
CA LYS A 71 -4.98 -0.76 6.01
C LYS A 71 -4.54 -2.12 5.51
N LEU A 72 -3.51 -2.66 6.12
CA LEU A 72 -2.93 -3.93 5.72
C LEU A 72 -2.74 -4.82 6.94
N GLU A 73 -3.03 -6.11 6.78
CA GLU A 73 -2.79 -7.10 7.82
C GLU A 73 -1.83 -8.15 7.28
N THR A 74 -0.83 -8.48 8.09
CA THR A 74 0.13 -9.53 7.75
C THR A 74 -0.30 -10.87 8.37
N SER A 75 0.30 -11.96 7.90
CA SER A 75 0.04 -13.29 8.46
C SER A 75 0.46 -13.40 9.92
N ASN A 76 1.37 -12.53 10.38
CA ASN A 76 1.78 -12.46 11.79
C ASN A 76 0.85 -11.59 12.62
N ARG A 77 -0.30 -11.19 12.06
CA ARG A 77 -1.32 -10.35 12.71
C ARG A 77 -0.89 -8.93 13.00
N ASN A 78 0.18 -8.46 12.38
CA ASN A 78 0.53 -7.03 12.44
C ASN A 78 -0.44 -6.27 11.55
N ARG A 79 -0.90 -5.12 12.04
CA ARG A 79 -1.81 -4.25 11.30
C ARG A 79 -1.10 -2.93 11.01
N ILE A 80 -0.96 -2.64 9.72
CA ILE A 80 -0.33 -1.42 9.24
C ILE A 80 -1.42 -0.50 8.71
N LYS A 81 -1.36 0.77 9.11
CA LYS A 81 -2.28 1.79 8.65
C LYS A 81 -1.49 2.97 8.12
N ILE A 82 -1.85 3.40 6.93
CA ILE A 82 -1.26 4.59 6.29
C ILE A 82 -2.37 5.59 6.04
N LEU A 83 -2.19 6.82 6.47
CA LEU A 83 -3.14 7.91 6.24
C LEU A 83 -2.39 9.09 5.66
N LYS A 84 -2.86 9.61 4.54
CA LYS A 84 -2.32 10.82 3.93
C LYS A 84 -3.46 11.80 3.70
N THR A 85 -3.36 12.96 4.32
CA THR A 85 -4.29 14.07 4.11
C THR A 85 -3.58 15.14 3.29
N VAL A 86 -4.32 15.81 2.41
CA VAL A 86 -3.75 16.83 1.53
C VAL A 86 -3.01 17.88 2.34
N ASN A 87 -1.80 18.24 1.91
CA ASN A 87 -0.93 19.23 2.55
C ASN A 87 -0.53 18.92 3.99
N LYS A 88 -0.65 17.66 4.40
CA LYS A 88 -0.16 17.19 5.70
C LYS A 88 0.84 16.07 5.49
N SER A 89 1.73 15.87 6.48
CA SER A 89 2.68 14.78 6.43
C SER A 89 1.95 13.43 6.49
N ILE A 90 2.55 12.43 5.86
CA ILE A 90 2.00 11.08 5.92
C ILE A 90 2.03 10.57 7.36
N TYR A 91 0.98 9.83 7.73
CA TYR A 91 0.86 9.24 9.06
C TYR A 91 0.85 7.73 8.92
N CYS A 92 1.68 7.06 9.70
CA CYS A 92 1.82 5.61 9.67
C CYS A 92 1.64 5.04 11.07
N GLU A 93 0.95 3.89 11.16
CA GLU A 93 0.77 3.14 12.39
C GLU A 93 1.08 1.68 12.19
N ILE A 94 1.58 1.04 13.25
CA ILE A 94 1.66 -0.40 13.35
C ILE A 94 0.97 -0.78 14.67
N ASP A 95 -0.05 -1.62 14.58
CA ASP A 95 -0.82 -2.12 15.74
C ASP A 95 -1.34 -0.98 16.62
N GLY A 96 -1.78 0.11 15.98
CA GLY A 96 -2.38 1.24 16.66
C GLY A 96 -1.41 2.28 17.19
N GLN A 97 -0.11 2.08 17.00
CA GLN A 97 0.92 3.01 17.47
C GLN A 97 1.65 3.65 16.29
N LYS A 98 1.94 4.94 16.41
CA LYS A 98 2.66 5.66 15.36
C LYS A 98 3.98 4.97 15.04
N ALA A 99 4.29 4.83 13.76
CA ALA A 99 5.47 4.13 13.29
C ALA A 99 6.25 4.96 12.28
N SER A 100 7.57 4.72 12.25
CA SER A 100 8.47 5.33 11.28
C SER A 100 8.57 4.44 10.03
N SER A 101 9.19 4.98 8.97
CA SER A 101 9.47 4.21 7.75
C SER A 101 10.31 2.96 8.06
N VAL A 102 11.26 3.10 8.97
CA VAL A 102 12.13 1.98 9.37
C VAL A 102 11.31 0.88 10.02
N GLU A 103 10.38 1.26 10.89
CA GLU A 103 9.51 0.29 11.55
C GLU A 103 8.56 -0.39 10.57
N LEU A 104 8.03 0.35 9.59
CA LEU A 104 7.22 -0.23 8.53
C LEU A 104 8.02 -1.27 7.75
N PHE A 105 9.24 -0.93 7.36
CA PHE A 105 10.09 -1.83 6.60
C PHE A 105 10.39 -3.11 7.38
N LYS A 106 10.60 -3.00 8.68
CA LYS A 106 10.82 -4.20 9.53
C LYS A 106 9.58 -5.07 9.61
N ALA A 107 8.40 -4.45 9.66
CA ALA A 107 7.14 -5.20 9.75
C ALA A 107 6.77 -5.81 8.38
N LEU A 108 7.09 -5.14 7.29
CA LEU A 108 6.79 -5.60 5.93
C LEU A 108 7.95 -5.24 5.02
N PRO A 109 9.00 -6.07 4.95
CA PRO A 109 10.17 -5.77 4.12
C PRO A 109 9.81 -5.64 2.63
N SER A 110 10.32 -4.59 2.00
CA SER A 110 10.03 -4.31 0.59
C SER A 110 10.68 -5.33 -0.36
N THR A 111 11.49 -6.24 0.15
CA THR A 111 12.00 -7.36 -0.65
C THR A 111 10.87 -8.21 -1.22
N LEU A 112 9.69 -8.15 -0.61
CA LEU A 112 8.49 -8.79 -1.16
C LEU A 112 7.96 -8.06 -2.39
N LEU A 113 8.41 -6.82 -2.62
CA LEU A 113 7.94 -5.93 -3.67
C LEU A 113 9.14 -5.37 -4.43
N ASP A 114 10.12 -6.21 -4.78
CA ASP A 114 11.30 -5.78 -5.51
C ASP A 114 10.96 -5.45 -6.97
N SER A 115 11.94 -4.88 -7.70
CA SER A 115 11.73 -4.48 -9.08
C SER A 115 11.37 -5.67 -9.99
N LYS A 116 11.88 -6.85 -9.64
CA LYS A 116 11.58 -8.07 -10.38
C LYS A 116 10.12 -8.46 -10.18
N THR A 117 9.61 -8.34 -8.95
CA THR A 117 8.20 -8.57 -8.64
C THR A 117 7.33 -7.59 -9.40
N PHE A 118 7.69 -6.30 -9.39
CA PHE A 118 6.94 -5.29 -10.13
C PHE A 118 6.91 -5.59 -11.62
N SER A 119 8.03 -6.02 -12.22
CA SER A 119 8.08 -6.32 -13.63
C SER A 119 7.23 -7.54 -13.99
N MET A 120 7.00 -8.45 -13.06
CA MET A 120 6.12 -9.60 -13.28
C MET A 120 4.64 -9.20 -13.31
N PHE A 121 4.27 -8.15 -12.60
CA PHE A 121 2.88 -7.73 -12.46
C PHE A 121 2.52 -6.54 -13.34
N ILE A 122 3.49 -5.84 -13.84
CA ILE A 122 3.30 -4.73 -14.75
C ILE A 122 3.35 -5.21 -16.18
#